data_1c0ba8d363c6a7c510fa38ed7e0177c5
#
_entry.id   1c0ba8d363c6a7c510fa38ed7e0177c5
#
_cell.length_a   1.000
_cell.length_b   1.000
_cell.length_c   1.000
_cell.angle_alpha   90.00
_cell.angle_beta   90.00
_cell.angle_gamma   90.00
#
_symmetry.space_group_name_H-M   'P 1'
#
loop_
_entity.id
_entity.type
_entity.pdbx_description
1 polymer ?
#
loop_
_entity_poly.entity_id
_entity_poly.type
_entity_poly.pdbx_seq_one_letter_code
_entity_poly.pdbx_strand_id
1 'polypeptide(L)'
;RLAVDPERFPDDNQEVMATKGMGAVYTTTADGRALRHPVSPEERTRLLDTYFHPYAKAFEDVVARILDRHGRCVILDGHSFSSTPLPYELDQQTERPHICLGTDNFHTPELLVRSIQALCVAQGLRVEQNRPFAGTYVPLRYWRTDPRVRSVMMEIRRDLYMDERTGAETPGLPRMRE
;
A
#
# COMPACT_ATOMS: atom_id res chain seq x y z
N ARG A 1 -4.53 -11.07 -3.92
CA ARG A 1 -4.60 -10.81 -2.46
C ARG A 1 -5.69 -11.62 -1.72
N LEU A 2 -6.30 -12.62 -2.35
CA LEU A 2 -7.37 -13.39 -1.69
C LEU A 2 -6.88 -14.32 -0.58
N ALA A 3 -5.61 -14.65 -0.54
CA ALA A 3 -5.04 -15.57 0.45
C ALA A 3 -4.01 -14.89 1.35
N VAL A 4 -3.05 -14.18 0.76
CA VAL A 4 -1.89 -13.57 1.45
C VAL A 4 -1.63 -12.19 0.85
N ASP A 5 -1.35 -11.21 1.70
CA ASP A 5 -0.91 -9.88 1.32
C ASP A 5 0.58 -9.71 1.66
N PRO A 6 1.47 -9.71 0.66
CA PRO A 6 2.91 -9.65 0.90
C PRO A 6 3.42 -8.26 1.28
N GLU A 7 2.57 -7.24 1.28
CA GLU A 7 2.90 -5.87 1.67
C GLU A 7 2.57 -5.59 3.16
N ARG A 8 1.98 -6.56 3.86
CA ARG A 8 1.74 -6.50 5.29
C ARG A 8 2.90 -7.10 6.08
N PHE A 9 3.06 -6.70 7.34
CA PHE A 9 3.99 -7.39 8.21
C PHE A 9 3.55 -8.85 8.41
N PRO A 10 4.46 -9.83 8.27
CA PRO A 10 4.11 -11.25 8.46
C PRO A 10 3.84 -11.59 9.92
N ASP A 11 4.32 -10.78 10.87
CA ASP A 11 3.99 -10.86 12.29
C ASP A 11 2.77 -9.99 12.59
N ASP A 12 1.65 -10.62 12.93
CA ASP A 12 0.38 -9.93 13.22
C ASP A 12 0.49 -8.96 14.42
N ASN A 13 1.47 -9.12 15.31
CA ASN A 13 1.71 -8.16 16.40
C ASN A 13 2.27 -6.81 15.91
N GLN A 14 2.86 -6.79 14.72
CA GLN A 14 3.39 -5.60 14.08
C GLN A 14 2.43 -5.02 13.03
N GLU A 15 1.36 -5.76 12.70
CA GLU A 15 0.41 -5.40 11.64
C GLU A 15 -0.91 -4.90 12.20
N VAL A 16 -1.16 -3.60 12.10
CA VAL A 16 -2.38 -2.97 12.61
C VAL A 16 -3.64 -3.59 11.97
N MET A 17 -3.58 -3.92 10.67
CA MET A 17 -4.71 -4.48 9.94
C MET A 17 -5.01 -5.93 10.32
N ALA A 18 -4.12 -6.62 11.02
CA ALA A 18 -4.38 -7.95 11.57
C ALA A 18 -5.57 -7.93 12.55
N THR A 19 -5.75 -6.84 13.31
CA THR A 19 -6.90 -6.65 14.22
C THR A 19 -8.25 -6.60 13.48
N LYS A 20 -8.22 -6.30 12.17
CA LYS A 20 -9.39 -6.29 11.29
C LYS A 20 -9.51 -7.58 10.46
N GLY A 21 -8.66 -8.59 10.73
CA GLY A 21 -8.59 -9.80 9.95
C GLY A 21 -7.98 -9.62 8.55
N MET A 22 -7.26 -8.52 8.32
CA MET A 22 -6.61 -8.15 7.05
C MET A 22 -5.09 -7.97 7.24
N GLY A 23 -4.46 -8.81 8.05
CA GLY A 23 -3.00 -8.94 8.16
C GLY A 23 -2.39 -9.63 6.94
N ALA A 24 -1.15 -10.15 7.06
CA ALA A 24 -0.49 -10.85 5.95
C ALA A 24 -1.29 -12.07 5.45
N VAL A 25 -2.05 -12.74 6.31
CA VAL A 25 -3.01 -13.78 5.93
C VAL A 25 -4.42 -13.29 6.25
N TYR A 26 -5.22 -13.03 5.22
CA TYR A 26 -6.58 -12.51 5.39
C TYR A 26 -7.51 -13.55 5.97
N THR A 27 -8.27 -13.17 6.98
CA THR A 27 -9.35 -13.96 7.59
C THR A 27 -10.73 -13.36 7.36
N THR A 28 -10.80 -12.07 6.99
CA THR A 28 -12.03 -11.36 6.68
C THR A 28 -11.95 -10.68 5.31
N THR A 29 -13.10 -10.43 4.71
CA THR A 29 -13.26 -9.61 3.50
C THR A 29 -13.35 -8.13 3.84
N ALA A 30 -13.23 -7.26 2.84
CA ALA A 30 -13.33 -5.80 3.01
C ALA A 30 -14.68 -5.32 3.56
N ASP A 31 -15.74 -6.11 3.40
CA ASP A 31 -17.07 -5.85 3.97
C ASP A 31 -17.30 -6.55 5.33
N GLY A 32 -16.21 -7.08 5.95
CA GLY A 32 -16.23 -7.65 7.31
C GLY A 32 -16.76 -9.07 7.42
N ARG A 33 -17.07 -9.75 6.30
CA ARG A 33 -17.51 -11.16 6.33
C ARG A 33 -16.32 -12.09 6.53
N ALA A 34 -16.53 -13.23 7.18
CA ALA A 34 -15.51 -14.27 7.28
C ALA A 34 -15.11 -14.76 5.88
N LEU A 35 -13.82 -14.68 5.55
CA LEU A 35 -13.25 -15.16 4.29
C LEU A 35 -12.96 -16.66 4.35
N ARG A 36 -12.61 -17.15 5.53
CA ARG A 36 -12.23 -18.54 5.77
C ARG A 36 -12.46 -18.95 7.23
N HIS A 37 -12.37 -20.22 7.51
CA HIS A 37 -12.27 -20.73 8.88
C HIS A 37 -11.00 -20.22 9.57
N PRO A 38 -10.95 -20.24 10.93
CA PRO A 38 -9.71 -19.91 11.64
C PRO A 38 -8.51 -20.68 11.08
N VAL A 39 -7.42 -19.96 10.85
CA VAL A 39 -6.19 -20.52 10.26
C VAL A 39 -5.33 -21.07 11.38
N SER A 40 -4.93 -22.36 11.29
CA SER A 40 -3.98 -22.91 12.25
C SER A 40 -2.58 -22.33 12.07
N PRO A 41 -1.69 -22.38 13.08
CA PRO A 41 -0.30 -21.93 12.95
C PRO A 41 0.42 -22.61 11.77
N GLU A 42 0.22 -23.89 11.57
CA GLU A 42 0.84 -24.68 10.49
C GLU A 42 0.34 -24.22 9.11
N GLU A 43 -0.98 -24.01 8.99
CA GLU A 43 -1.56 -23.52 7.74
C GLU A 43 -1.11 -22.09 7.44
N ARG A 44 -1.01 -21.23 8.48
CA ARG A 44 -0.47 -19.88 8.34
C ARG A 44 0.97 -19.90 7.83
N THR A 45 1.83 -20.72 8.43
CA THR A 45 3.21 -20.92 7.98
C THR A 45 3.25 -21.36 6.52
N ARG A 46 2.47 -22.36 6.15
CA ARG A 46 2.39 -22.86 4.78
C ARG A 46 1.97 -21.76 3.78
N LEU A 47 1.01 -20.93 4.14
CA LEU A 47 0.56 -19.81 3.30
C LEU A 47 1.67 -18.75 3.13
N LEU A 48 2.35 -18.40 4.21
CA LEU A 48 3.46 -17.45 4.15
C LEU A 48 4.62 -18.00 3.30
N ASP A 49 4.99 -19.25 3.48
CA ASP A 49 6.08 -19.90 2.71
C ASP A 49 5.74 -20.01 1.22
N THR A 50 4.45 -20.22 0.92
CA THR A 50 4.03 -20.40 -0.49
C THR A 50 3.90 -19.07 -1.24
N TYR A 51 3.43 -18.01 -0.59
CA TYR A 51 3.04 -16.79 -1.27
C TYR A 51 3.78 -15.54 -0.80
N PHE A 52 4.00 -15.40 0.50
CA PHE A 52 4.64 -14.20 1.08
C PHE A 52 6.15 -14.19 0.83
N HIS A 53 6.86 -15.20 1.30
CA HIS A 53 8.33 -15.22 1.26
C HIS A 53 8.91 -15.20 -0.15
N PRO A 54 8.35 -15.90 -1.16
CA PRO A 54 8.85 -15.81 -2.53
C PRO A 54 8.70 -14.40 -3.13
N TYR A 55 7.56 -13.74 -2.87
CA TYR A 55 7.36 -12.34 -3.31
C TYR A 55 8.35 -11.39 -2.61
N ALA A 56 8.42 -11.46 -1.28
CA ALA A 56 9.31 -10.62 -0.49
C ALA A 56 10.77 -10.77 -0.95
N LYS A 57 11.23 -12.02 -1.18
CA LYS A 57 12.56 -12.30 -1.69
C LYS A 57 12.80 -11.72 -3.09
N ALA A 58 11.87 -11.90 -4.02
CA ALA A 58 11.98 -11.35 -5.36
C ALA A 58 12.09 -9.83 -5.35
N PHE A 59 11.31 -9.16 -4.48
CA PHE A 59 11.36 -7.71 -4.36
C PHE A 59 12.65 -7.22 -3.69
N GLU A 60 13.14 -7.91 -2.65
CA GLU A 60 14.46 -7.64 -2.06
C GLU A 60 15.57 -7.72 -3.09
N ASP A 61 15.55 -8.73 -3.98
CA ASP A 61 16.54 -8.90 -5.03
C ASP A 61 16.48 -7.76 -6.07
N VAL A 62 15.30 -7.23 -6.38
CA VAL A 62 15.16 -6.04 -7.23
C VAL A 62 15.81 -4.83 -6.55
N VAL A 63 15.49 -4.58 -5.28
CA VAL A 63 16.05 -3.46 -4.52
C VAL A 63 17.57 -3.59 -4.40
N ALA A 64 18.09 -4.80 -4.10
CA ALA A 64 19.53 -5.06 -4.05
C ALA A 64 20.23 -4.69 -5.35
N ARG A 65 19.73 -5.15 -6.50
CA ARG A 65 20.30 -4.81 -7.80
C ARG A 65 20.30 -3.32 -8.10
N ILE A 66 19.24 -2.60 -7.70
CA ILE A 66 19.17 -1.15 -7.88
C ILE A 66 20.20 -0.44 -6.99
N LEU A 67 20.34 -0.86 -5.73
CA LEU A 67 21.34 -0.33 -4.81
C LEU A 67 22.77 -0.57 -5.31
N ASP A 68 23.07 -1.78 -5.78
CA ASP A 68 24.40 -2.14 -6.32
C ASP A 68 24.73 -1.28 -7.55
N ARG A 69 23.75 -1.02 -8.40
CA ARG A 69 23.97 -0.26 -9.64
C ARG A 69 24.00 1.26 -9.44
N HIS A 70 23.18 1.77 -8.52
CA HIS A 70 22.92 3.22 -8.42
C HIS A 70 23.25 3.80 -7.04
N GLY A 71 23.63 2.98 -6.05
CA GLY A 71 23.90 3.41 -4.66
C GLY A 71 22.67 3.88 -3.89
N ARG A 72 21.49 3.90 -4.51
CA ARG A 72 20.21 4.32 -3.92
C ARG A 72 19.05 3.68 -4.65
N CYS A 73 17.92 3.50 -3.95
CA CYS A 73 16.67 3.00 -4.51
C CYS A 73 15.51 3.90 -4.07
N VAL A 74 14.58 4.19 -4.98
CA VAL A 74 13.30 4.82 -4.65
C VAL A 74 12.19 3.87 -5.05
N ILE A 75 11.33 3.53 -4.10
CA ILE A 75 10.13 2.72 -4.29
C ILE A 75 8.95 3.69 -4.40
N LEU A 76 8.22 3.62 -5.50
CA LEU A 76 6.91 4.23 -5.63
C LEU A 76 5.86 3.14 -5.47
N ASP A 77 5.23 3.12 -4.31
CA ASP A 77 4.25 2.11 -3.92
C ASP A 77 2.86 2.56 -4.36
N GLY A 78 2.37 2.00 -5.47
CA GLY A 78 1.17 2.46 -6.16
C GLY A 78 -0.09 1.70 -5.77
N HIS A 79 -1.06 2.39 -5.20
CA HIS A 79 -2.34 1.85 -4.74
C HIS A 79 -3.54 2.65 -5.24
N SER A 80 -4.73 2.18 -4.90
CA SER A 80 -5.99 2.90 -5.13
C SER A 80 -7.01 2.62 -4.04
N PHE A 81 -7.82 3.60 -3.72
CA PHE A 81 -8.83 3.51 -2.67
C PHE A 81 -10.21 3.98 -3.14
N SER A 82 -11.24 3.57 -2.42
CA SER A 82 -12.63 3.94 -2.68
C SER A 82 -12.90 5.41 -2.35
N SER A 83 -13.79 6.04 -3.10
CA SER A 83 -14.31 7.39 -2.81
C SER A 83 -15.10 7.45 -1.50
N THR A 84 -15.64 6.32 -1.05
CA THR A 84 -16.32 6.16 0.24
C THR A 84 -15.56 5.20 1.14
N PRO A 85 -15.51 5.45 2.48
CA PRO A 85 -14.83 4.54 3.41
C PRO A 85 -15.44 3.14 3.36
N LEU A 86 -14.57 2.14 3.38
CA LEU A 86 -14.98 0.74 3.53
C LEU A 86 -14.97 0.34 5.02
N PRO A 87 -15.76 -0.66 5.44
CA PRO A 87 -15.91 -1.02 6.85
C PRO A 87 -14.62 -1.36 7.59
N TYR A 88 -13.61 -1.87 6.87
CA TYR A 88 -12.31 -2.23 7.47
C TYR A 88 -11.38 -1.04 7.70
N GLU A 89 -11.61 0.07 7.00
CA GLU A 89 -10.71 1.21 7.06
C GLU A 89 -10.75 1.89 8.43
N LEU A 90 -9.60 2.38 8.88
CA LEU A 90 -9.49 3.06 10.17
C LEU A 90 -10.04 4.49 10.11
N ASP A 91 -9.87 5.16 8.97
CA ASP A 91 -10.45 6.49 8.71
C ASP A 91 -11.81 6.34 8.03
N GLN A 92 -12.86 6.72 8.76
CA GLN A 92 -14.26 6.66 8.31
C GLN A 92 -14.78 8.03 7.82
N GLN A 93 -13.91 9.02 7.63
CA GLN A 93 -14.33 10.31 7.11
C GLN A 93 -14.72 10.21 5.63
N THR A 94 -15.84 10.81 5.28
CA THR A 94 -16.41 10.77 3.92
C THR A 94 -15.78 11.78 2.98
N GLU A 95 -15.23 12.89 3.52
CA GLU A 95 -14.44 13.81 2.71
C GLU A 95 -13.02 13.26 2.53
N ARG A 96 -12.71 12.84 1.31
CA ARG A 96 -11.46 12.15 0.98
C ARG A 96 -10.67 12.93 -0.08
N PRO A 97 -9.32 12.94 -0.01
CA PRO A 97 -8.48 13.57 -1.03
C PRO A 97 -8.60 12.83 -2.37
N HIS A 98 -8.10 13.44 -3.44
CA HIS A 98 -7.91 12.76 -4.73
C HIS A 98 -6.74 11.78 -4.67
N ILE A 99 -5.66 12.21 -4.02
CA ILE A 99 -4.42 11.45 -3.82
C ILE A 99 -4.11 11.44 -2.32
N CYS A 100 -3.78 10.26 -1.80
CA CYS A 100 -3.18 10.12 -0.49
C CYS A 100 -1.71 9.71 -0.65
N LEU A 101 -0.80 10.43 0.00
CA LEU A 101 0.61 10.06 0.08
C LEU A 101 0.88 9.43 1.44
N GLY A 102 1.16 8.13 1.45
CA GLY A 102 1.59 7.42 2.64
C GLY A 102 3.09 7.52 2.83
N THR A 103 3.54 7.77 4.06
CA THR A 103 4.93 8.04 4.37
C THR A 103 5.41 7.28 5.61
N ASP A 104 6.72 7.02 5.66
CA ASP A 104 7.44 6.55 6.84
C ASP A 104 8.56 7.54 7.19
N ASN A 105 8.73 7.86 8.48
CA ASN A 105 9.69 8.87 8.93
C ASN A 105 11.15 8.56 8.60
N PHE A 106 11.50 7.28 8.39
CA PHE A 106 12.86 6.86 8.06
C PHE A 106 13.07 6.79 6.54
N HIS A 107 12.06 6.30 5.80
CA HIS A 107 12.21 5.96 4.39
C HIS A 107 11.66 7.03 3.44
N THR A 108 10.85 7.98 3.90
CA THR A 108 10.23 8.98 3.04
C THR A 108 10.81 10.38 3.27
N PRO A 109 11.78 10.84 2.45
CA PRO A 109 12.30 12.19 2.56
C PRO A 109 11.22 13.24 2.27
N GLU A 110 11.18 14.30 3.06
CA GLU A 110 10.20 15.39 2.90
C GLU A 110 10.25 16.03 1.49
N LEU A 111 11.44 16.15 0.90
CA LEU A 111 11.59 16.67 -0.46
C LEU A 111 10.85 15.81 -1.50
N LEU A 112 10.85 14.46 -1.34
CA LEU A 112 10.12 13.56 -2.22
C LEU A 112 8.62 13.82 -2.13
N VAL A 113 8.09 13.92 -0.92
CA VAL A 113 6.65 14.22 -0.68
C VAL A 113 6.27 15.55 -1.30
N ARG A 114 7.01 16.61 -1.02
CA ARG A 114 6.75 17.95 -1.55
C ARG A 114 6.78 17.99 -3.08
N SER A 115 7.73 17.28 -3.70
CA SER A 115 7.83 17.23 -5.16
C SER A 115 6.62 16.54 -5.79
N ILE A 116 6.19 15.39 -5.26
CA ILE A 116 5.01 14.69 -5.75
C ILE A 116 3.75 15.52 -5.50
N GLN A 117 3.61 16.10 -4.30
CA GLN A 117 2.47 16.94 -3.96
C GLN A 117 2.36 18.15 -4.91
N ALA A 118 3.46 18.81 -5.21
CA ALA A 118 3.49 19.95 -6.13
C ALA A 118 3.03 19.56 -7.55
N LEU A 119 3.48 18.40 -8.05
CA LEU A 119 3.05 17.87 -9.35
C LEU A 119 1.54 17.58 -9.38
N CYS A 120 1.02 16.90 -8.36
CA CYS A 120 -0.40 16.59 -8.26
C CYS A 120 -1.27 17.85 -8.14
N VAL A 121 -0.85 18.82 -7.33
CA VAL A 121 -1.56 20.11 -7.15
C VAL A 121 -1.57 20.92 -8.45
N ALA A 122 -0.47 20.90 -9.21
CA ALA A 122 -0.41 21.56 -10.52
C ALA A 122 -1.42 20.98 -11.52
N GLN A 123 -1.81 19.70 -11.35
CA GLN A 123 -2.88 19.04 -12.11
C GLN A 123 -4.29 19.25 -11.51
N GLY A 124 -4.41 20.12 -10.49
CA GLY A 124 -5.68 20.38 -9.81
C GLY A 124 -6.17 19.23 -8.92
N LEU A 125 -5.26 18.35 -8.50
CA LEU A 125 -5.58 17.23 -7.59
C LEU A 125 -5.40 17.67 -6.12
N ARG A 126 -6.35 17.32 -5.27
CA ARG A 126 -6.24 17.51 -3.82
C ARG A 126 -5.44 16.36 -3.22
N VAL A 127 -4.37 16.71 -2.52
CA VAL A 127 -3.44 15.74 -1.92
C VAL A 127 -3.46 15.87 -0.40
N GLU A 128 -3.54 14.74 0.29
CA GLU A 128 -3.33 14.68 1.74
C GLU A 128 -2.23 13.65 2.07
N GLN A 129 -1.51 13.90 3.16
CA GLN A 129 -0.46 13.01 3.63
C GLN A 129 -1.00 12.15 4.77
N ASN A 130 -0.75 10.82 4.68
CA ASN A 130 -1.15 9.84 5.68
C ASN A 130 -2.64 9.81 6.01
N ARG A 131 -3.48 10.23 5.08
CA ARG A 131 -4.93 10.19 5.21
C ARG A 131 -5.60 9.91 3.85
N PRO A 132 -6.43 8.87 3.73
CA PRO A 132 -6.91 7.96 4.78
C PRO A 132 -5.94 6.83 5.15
N PHE A 133 -4.85 6.65 4.41
CA PHE A 133 -3.88 5.58 4.61
C PHE A 133 -2.49 6.15 4.91
N ALA A 134 -1.77 5.49 5.82
CA ALA A 134 -0.43 5.87 6.23
C ALA A 134 0.56 4.74 6.00
N GLY A 135 1.84 5.08 5.99
CA GLY A 135 2.92 4.13 5.75
C GLY A 135 3.28 4.00 4.27
N THR A 136 4.25 3.16 3.98
CA THR A 136 4.71 2.82 2.64
C THR A 136 5.44 1.49 2.69
N TYR A 137 5.43 0.73 1.59
CA TYR A 137 6.10 -0.55 1.56
C TYR A 137 7.61 -0.40 1.39
N VAL A 138 8.36 -1.12 2.22
CA VAL A 138 9.80 -1.32 2.11
C VAL A 138 10.10 -2.77 2.48
N PRO A 139 10.92 -3.51 1.70
CA PRO A 139 11.27 -4.88 2.06
C PRO A 139 11.88 -4.96 3.46
N LEU A 140 11.48 -5.98 4.23
CA LEU A 140 11.83 -6.13 5.65
C LEU A 140 13.33 -6.07 5.92
N ARG A 141 14.15 -6.60 4.99
CA ARG A 141 15.61 -6.52 5.08
C ARG A 141 16.14 -5.10 5.22
N TYR A 142 15.47 -4.12 4.60
CA TYR A 142 15.88 -2.70 4.57
C TYR A 142 15.06 -1.84 5.52
N TRP A 143 13.97 -2.39 6.08
CA TRP A 143 13.04 -1.64 6.91
C TRP A 143 13.74 -1.01 8.11
N ARG A 144 13.75 0.33 8.13
CA ARG A 144 14.39 1.18 9.16
C ARG A 144 15.86 0.87 9.46
N THR A 145 16.58 0.28 8.47
CA THR A 145 18.00 -0.07 8.60
C THR A 145 18.86 0.55 7.50
N ASP A 146 18.32 0.74 6.29
CA ASP A 146 19.09 1.27 5.16
C ASP A 146 18.45 2.56 4.59
N PRO A 147 19.01 3.75 4.88
CA PRO A 147 18.46 5.03 4.42
C PRO A 147 18.62 5.27 2.89
N ARG A 148 19.37 4.42 2.19
CA ARG A 148 19.49 4.47 0.74
C ARG A 148 18.23 3.94 0.03
N VAL A 149 17.41 3.15 0.73
CA VAL A 149 16.10 2.69 0.25
C VAL A 149 15.05 3.70 0.70
N ARG A 150 14.52 4.45 -0.24
CA ARG A 150 13.48 5.45 -0.02
C ARG A 150 12.16 4.92 -0.57
N SER A 151 11.06 5.29 0.06
CA SER A 151 9.74 4.85 -0.38
C SER A 151 8.68 5.91 -0.10
N VAL A 152 7.67 5.94 -0.94
CA VAL A 152 6.45 6.71 -0.75
C VAL A 152 5.29 5.92 -1.34
N MET A 153 4.21 5.78 -0.60
CA MET A 153 2.97 5.20 -1.12
C MET A 153 2.14 6.31 -1.79
N MET A 154 1.62 6.02 -2.98
CA MET A 154 0.68 6.87 -3.69
C MET A 154 -0.63 6.11 -3.87
N GLU A 155 -1.66 6.56 -3.17
CA GLU A 155 -3.01 6.04 -3.26
C GLU A 155 -3.88 6.97 -4.10
N ILE A 156 -4.44 6.45 -5.19
CA ILE A 156 -5.31 7.21 -6.11
C ILE A 156 -6.76 6.86 -5.85
N ARG A 157 -7.61 7.88 -5.64
CA ARG A 157 -9.05 7.67 -5.44
C ARG A 157 -9.70 7.19 -6.74
N ARG A 158 -10.39 6.05 -6.68
CA ARG A 158 -10.85 5.29 -7.85
C ARG A 158 -11.88 6.00 -8.72
N ASP A 159 -12.79 6.78 -8.12
CA ASP A 159 -13.82 7.52 -8.86
C ASP A 159 -13.25 8.53 -9.86
N LEU A 160 -11.97 8.89 -9.74
CA LEU A 160 -11.29 9.77 -10.68
C LEU A 160 -11.09 9.14 -12.06
N TYR A 161 -11.08 7.81 -12.16
CA TYR A 161 -10.76 7.10 -13.40
C TYR A 161 -11.64 5.89 -13.69
N MET A 162 -12.49 5.47 -12.74
CA MET A 162 -13.39 4.33 -12.93
C MET A 162 -14.72 4.54 -12.20
N ASP A 163 -15.78 3.89 -12.71
CA ASP A 163 -17.03 3.69 -11.98
C ASP A 163 -16.80 2.59 -10.93
N GLU A 164 -16.82 2.93 -9.65
CA GLU A 164 -16.49 2.00 -8.56
C GLU A 164 -17.51 0.87 -8.40
N ARG A 165 -18.73 1.01 -8.94
CA ARG A 165 -19.77 -0.02 -8.88
C ARG A 165 -19.58 -1.08 -9.98
N THR A 166 -19.12 -0.68 -11.14
CA THR A 166 -19.01 -1.56 -12.32
C THR A 166 -17.60 -1.95 -12.68
N GLY A 167 -16.60 -1.16 -12.23
CA GLY A 167 -15.21 -1.29 -12.64
C GLY A 167 -14.93 -0.71 -14.05
N ALA A 168 -15.92 -0.10 -14.70
CA ALA A 168 -15.74 0.46 -16.02
C ALA A 168 -14.89 1.74 -15.99
N GLU A 169 -14.05 1.92 -17.01
CA GLU A 169 -13.26 3.15 -17.19
C GLU A 169 -14.17 4.36 -17.37
N THR A 170 -13.76 5.50 -16.83
CA THR A 170 -14.43 6.79 -17.04
C THR A 170 -13.57 7.72 -17.94
N PRO A 171 -14.14 8.83 -18.46
CA PRO A 171 -13.37 9.85 -19.20
C PRO A 171 -12.22 10.47 -18.39
N GLY A 172 -12.17 10.25 -17.07
CA GLY A 172 -11.06 10.70 -16.22
C GLY A 172 -9.77 9.89 -16.39
N LEU A 173 -9.84 8.64 -16.87
CA LEU A 173 -8.67 7.75 -16.97
C LEU A 173 -7.51 8.32 -17.81
N PRO A 174 -7.72 8.90 -19.03
CA PRO A 174 -6.63 9.51 -19.78
C PRO A 174 -5.87 10.56 -18.98
N ARG A 175 -6.58 11.44 -18.26
CA ARG A 175 -5.99 12.48 -17.43
C ARG A 175 -5.15 11.91 -16.28
N MET A 176 -5.54 10.77 -15.72
CA MET A 176 -4.80 10.13 -14.61
C MET A 176 -3.56 9.36 -15.08
N ARG A 177 -3.37 9.19 -16.41
CA ARG A 177 -2.18 8.56 -17.01
C ARG A 177 -1.08 9.56 -17.38
N GLU A 178 -1.38 10.84 -17.43
CA GLU A 178 -0.45 11.95 -17.72
C GLU A 178 0.28 12.42 -16.44
#